data_cdea1f081dd42815f99d5923a26ae9e2
#
_entry.id   cdea1f081dd42815f99d5923a26ae9e2
#
_cell.length_a   1.000
_cell.length_b   1.000
_cell.length_c   1.000
_cell.angle_alpha   90.00
_cell.angle_beta   90.00
_cell.angle_gamma   90.00
#
_symmetry.space_group_name_H-M   'P 1'
#
loop_
_entity.id
_entity.type
_entity.pdbx_description
1 polymer ?
#
loop_
_entity_poly.entity_id
_entity_poly.type
_entity_poly.pdbx_seq_one_letter_code
_entity_poly.pdbx_strand_id
1 'polypeptide(L)'
;MLHRSKKILGMPVISLADGQVVGRVKRLLLDLQNLKIAGLILDRKGWFKEQPVIPYSHVKNIGSHAVTIDEASAVVNLRSLPELEELAKKLLPLVGARVITEEGVVLGTVEDFFFDPRDGKIQELELKGKLWQGHTLLPASTIRTCGRDALIAKAEAPNLIQRRRGALSWPSWEAASRATEKWGQSLNRYLKRLPGLSQKDKPLKPN
;
A
#
# COMPACT_ATOMS: atom_id res chain seq x y z
N MET A 1 -14.40 -3.39 6.98
CA MET A 1 -13.69 -3.82 5.74
C MET A 1 -12.24 -3.38 5.88
N LEU A 2 -11.25 -4.27 5.68
CA LEU A 2 -9.84 -3.93 5.82
C LEU A 2 -9.36 -3.07 4.65
N HIS A 3 -8.45 -2.15 4.95
CA HIS A 3 -7.80 -1.29 3.95
C HIS A 3 -6.38 -1.78 3.69
N ARG A 4 -5.96 -1.72 2.44
CA ARG A 4 -4.60 -2.04 2.00
C ARG A 4 -3.71 -0.82 2.17
N SER A 5 -2.50 -0.97 2.76
CA SER A 5 -1.64 0.16 3.08
C SER A 5 -1.24 0.99 1.86
N LYS A 6 -0.89 0.34 0.76
CA LYS A 6 -0.50 1.03 -0.49
C LYS A 6 -1.59 1.92 -1.07
N LYS A 7 -2.88 1.61 -0.81
CA LYS A 7 -4.00 2.42 -1.34
C LYS A 7 -4.12 3.79 -0.70
N ILE A 8 -3.59 3.96 0.51
CA ILE A 8 -3.72 5.22 1.25
C ILE A 8 -2.62 6.20 0.86
N LEU A 9 -1.47 5.69 0.40
CA LEU A 9 -0.36 6.53 -0.03
C LEU A 9 -0.78 7.42 -1.21
N GLY A 10 -0.48 8.71 -1.11
CA GLY A 10 -0.87 9.73 -2.08
C GLY A 10 -2.30 10.26 -1.93
N MET A 11 -3.15 9.64 -1.09
CA MET A 11 -4.50 10.15 -0.85
C MET A 11 -4.47 11.57 -0.28
N PRO A 12 -5.37 12.47 -0.73
CA PRO A 12 -5.56 13.76 -0.10
C PRO A 12 -6.13 13.57 1.31
N VAL A 13 -5.72 14.45 2.23
CA VAL A 13 -6.32 14.57 3.55
C VAL A 13 -7.16 15.83 3.58
N ILE A 14 -8.42 15.70 3.97
CA ILE A 14 -9.43 16.76 3.92
C ILE A 14 -9.90 17.05 5.34
N SER A 15 -9.88 18.32 5.72
CA SER A 15 -10.48 18.83 6.95
C SER A 15 -11.99 18.96 6.74
N LEU A 16 -12.77 18.38 7.67
CA LEU A 16 -14.23 18.45 7.63
C LEU A 16 -14.75 19.82 8.05
N ALA A 17 -14.00 20.58 8.85
CA ALA A 17 -14.40 21.89 9.32
C ALA A 17 -14.54 22.92 8.19
N ASP A 18 -13.69 22.84 7.17
CA ASP A 18 -13.60 23.87 6.11
C ASP A 18 -13.50 23.29 4.68
N GLY A 19 -13.44 21.96 4.54
CA GLY A 19 -13.33 21.28 3.24
C GLY A 19 -11.95 21.42 2.57
N GLN A 20 -10.94 21.96 3.26
CA GLN A 20 -9.61 22.17 2.70
C GLN A 20 -8.80 20.89 2.65
N VAL A 21 -7.97 20.74 1.60
CA VAL A 21 -6.93 19.71 1.50
C VAL A 21 -5.71 20.17 2.30
N VAL A 22 -5.47 19.56 3.44
CA VAL A 22 -4.36 19.90 4.34
C VAL A 22 -3.03 19.28 3.94
N GLY A 23 -3.04 18.30 3.02
CA GLY A 23 -1.85 17.63 2.50
C GLY A 23 -2.22 16.32 1.82
N ARG A 24 -1.18 15.52 1.49
CA ARG A 24 -1.35 14.16 0.98
C ARG A 24 -0.56 13.17 1.84
N VAL A 25 -1.09 11.96 1.99
CA VAL A 25 -0.40 10.92 2.75
C VAL A 25 0.89 10.52 2.02
N LYS A 26 2.04 10.83 2.62
CA LYS A 26 3.36 10.49 2.10
C LYS A 26 3.84 9.13 2.60
N ARG A 27 3.63 8.88 3.89
CA ARG A 27 4.09 7.66 4.57
C ARG A 27 3.22 7.36 5.78
N LEU A 28 3.08 6.06 6.09
CA LEU A 28 2.47 5.58 7.33
C LEU A 28 3.56 5.44 8.39
N LEU A 29 3.32 5.99 9.56
CA LEU A 29 4.16 5.78 10.73
C LEU A 29 3.61 4.59 11.52
N LEU A 30 4.44 3.57 11.70
CA LEU A 30 4.02 2.29 12.28
C LEU A 30 4.57 2.12 13.69
N ASP A 31 3.70 1.70 14.58
CA ASP A 31 4.06 1.11 15.86
C ASP A 31 4.06 -0.42 15.69
N LEU A 32 5.25 -0.97 15.47
CA LEU A 32 5.40 -2.41 15.22
C LEU A 32 5.31 -3.25 16.50
N GLN A 33 5.44 -2.66 17.69
CA GLN A 33 5.22 -3.38 18.95
C GLN A 33 3.74 -3.71 19.12
N ASN A 34 2.88 -2.78 18.75
CA ASN A 34 1.44 -2.94 18.84
C ASN A 34 0.79 -3.30 17.50
N LEU A 35 1.58 -3.52 16.43
CA LEU A 35 1.13 -3.82 15.07
C LEU A 35 0.00 -2.88 14.62
N LYS A 36 0.25 -1.58 14.71
CA LYS A 36 -0.74 -0.55 14.31
C LYS A 36 -0.09 0.63 13.59
N ILE A 37 -0.91 1.37 12.87
CA ILE A 37 -0.55 2.68 12.34
C ILE A 37 -0.66 3.69 13.49
N ALA A 38 0.45 4.36 13.81
CA ALA A 38 0.52 5.39 14.85
C ALA A 38 0.20 6.78 14.32
N GLY A 39 0.48 7.02 13.02
CA GLY A 39 0.20 8.31 12.41
C GLY A 39 0.41 8.31 10.89
N LEU A 40 -0.01 9.41 10.27
CA LEU A 40 0.13 9.66 8.84
C LEU A 40 1.10 10.83 8.63
N ILE A 41 2.25 10.58 8.03
CA ILE A 41 3.18 11.64 7.62
C ILE A 41 2.69 12.19 6.29
N LEU A 42 2.55 13.52 6.21
CA LEU A 42 2.04 14.19 5.05
C LEU A 42 3.14 14.79 4.19
N ASP A 43 2.83 14.93 2.90
CA ASP A 43 3.49 15.85 2.01
C ASP A 43 2.63 17.12 1.94
N ARG A 44 3.17 18.24 2.39
CA ARG A 44 2.50 19.54 2.44
C ARG A 44 3.41 20.62 1.90
N LYS A 45 2.94 21.40 0.93
CA LYS A 45 3.67 22.53 0.38
C LYS A 45 3.98 23.55 1.47
N GLY A 46 5.20 24.09 1.47
CA GLY A 46 5.64 25.11 2.45
C GLY A 46 6.27 24.53 3.73
N TRP A 47 6.24 23.23 3.96
CA TRP A 47 6.80 22.56 5.14
C TRP A 47 8.15 21.88 4.82
N PHE A 48 9.06 22.60 4.14
CA PHE A 48 10.32 22.02 3.64
C PHE A 48 11.28 21.53 4.73
N LYS A 49 11.22 22.10 5.93
CA LYS A 49 12.11 21.74 7.07
C LYS A 49 11.41 20.92 8.14
N GLU A 50 10.12 20.68 8.02
CA GLU A 50 9.28 20.06 9.03
C GLU A 50 8.60 18.80 8.46
N GLN A 51 8.28 17.87 9.34
CA GLN A 51 7.52 16.68 8.96
C GLN A 51 6.10 16.80 9.53
N PRO A 52 5.13 17.27 8.72
CA PRO A 52 3.76 17.32 9.16
C PRO A 52 3.22 15.91 9.36
N VAL A 53 2.64 15.66 10.51
CA VAL A 53 2.07 14.38 10.90
C VAL A 53 0.67 14.57 11.46
N ILE A 54 -0.19 13.60 11.21
CA ILE A 54 -1.48 13.44 11.88
C ILE A 54 -1.39 12.20 12.74
N PRO A 55 -1.51 12.28 14.09
CA PRO A 55 -1.69 11.10 14.92
C PRO A 55 -2.91 10.30 14.45
N TYR A 56 -2.83 8.98 14.45
CA TYR A 56 -3.93 8.15 13.92
C TYR A 56 -5.24 8.36 14.67
N SER A 57 -5.19 8.72 15.96
CA SER A 57 -6.35 9.07 16.78
C SER A 57 -7.17 10.27 16.25
N HIS A 58 -6.56 11.12 15.42
CA HIS A 58 -7.22 12.28 14.80
C HIS A 58 -7.73 11.98 13.38
N VAL A 59 -7.50 10.77 12.87
CA VAL A 59 -8.08 10.32 11.61
C VAL A 59 -9.54 9.97 11.85
N LYS A 60 -10.45 10.69 11.19
CA LYS A 60 -11.90 10.46 11.32
C LYS A 60 -12.36 9.28 10.50
N ASN A 61 -11.93 9.25 9.23
CA ASN A 61 -12.28 8.17 8.32
C ASN A 61 -11.26 8.06 7.18
N ILE A 62 -11.13 6.83 6.67
CA ILE A 62 -10.36 6.54 5.46
C ILE A 62 -11.32 6.00 4.42
N GLY A 63 -11.64 6.84 3.44
CA GLY A 63 -12.51 6.48 2.33
C GLY A 63 -11.77 5.83 1.17
N SER A 64 -12.45 5.69 0.04
CA SER A 64 -11.86 5.15 -1.20
C SER A 64 -10.92 6.14 -1.91
N HIS A 65 -11.09 7.45 -1.67
CA HIS A 65 -10.40 8.51 -2.42
C HIS A 65 -9.73 9.57 -1.54
N ALA A 66 -10.06 9.62 -0.26
CA ALA A 66 -9.54 10.60 0.68
C ALA A 66 -9.50 10.06 2.10
N VAL A 67 -8.63 10.65 2.90
CA VAL A 67 -8.63 10.56 4.37
C VAL A 67 -9.30 11.82 4.90
N THR A 68 -10.14 11.71 5.94
CA THR A 68 -10.77 12.87 6.56
C THR A 68 -10.30 13.01 8.01
N ILE A 69 -10.20 14.26 8.44
CA ILE A 69 -9.91 14.70 9.81
C ILE A 69 -10.94 15.76 10.21
N ASP A 70 -11.17 15.94 11.51
CA ASP A 70 -12.16 16.93 11.94
C ASP A 70 -11.68 18.35 11.59
N GLU A 71 -10.43 18.72 11.92
CA GLU A 71 -9.88 20.07 11.71
C GLU A 71 -8.43 20.04 11.21
N ALA A 72 -8.02 21.11 10.51
CA ALA A 72 -6.66 21.27 10.01
C ALA A 72 -5.61 21.39 11.15
N SER A 73 -6.01 21.79 12.35
CA SER A 73 -5.20 21.84 13.57
C SER A 73 -4.67 20.46 14.03
N ALA A 74 -5.29 19.36 13.58
CA ALA A 74 -4.80 17.99 13.80
C ALA A 74 -3.45 17.71 13.09
N VAL A 75 -3.05 18.56 12.13
CA VAL A 75 -1.74 18.47 11.48
C VAL A 75 -0.71 19.20 12.32
N VAL A 76 0.18 18.44 12.94
CA VAL A 76 1.22 18.98 13.82
C VAL A 76 2.62 18.63 13.30
N ASN A 77 3.66 19.26 13.85
CA ASN A 77 5.02 18.87 13.54
C ASN A 77 5.38 17.57 14.29
N LEU A 78 5.98 16.60 13.58
CA LEU A 78 6.41 15.33 14.18
C LEU A 78 7.29 15.53 15.44
N ARG A 79 8.16 16.56 15.43
CA ARG A 79 9.03 16.90 16.57
C ARG A 79 8.28 17.33 17.83
N SER A 80 7.03 17.80 17.70
CA SER A 80 6.20 18.15 18.86
C SER A 80 5.59 16.94 19.57
N LEU A 81 5.75 15.75 18.99
CA LEU A 81 5.20 14.50 19.51
C LEU A 81 6.33 13.47 19.73
N PRO A 82 6.98 13.47 20.92
CA PRO A 82 8.17 12.64 21.19
C PRO A 82 7.94 11.16 20.91
N GLU A 83 6.78 10.61 21.25
CA GLU A 83 6.45 9.21 21.03
C GLU A 83 6.46 8.84 19.54
N LEU A 84 5.86 9.69 18.69
CA LEU A 84 5.83 9.47 17.24
C LEU A 84 7.20 9.74 16.61
N GLU A 85 7.95 10.71 17.14
CA GLU A 85 9.32 11.00 16.69
C GLU A 85 10.25 9.81 16.92
N GLU A 86 10.14 9.15 18.08
CA GLU A 86 10.90 7.92 18.36
C GLU A 86 10.57 6.78 17.39
N LEU A 87 9.27 6.58 17.10
CA LEU A 87 8.86 5.58 16.10
C LEU A 87 9.43 5.91 14.72
N ALA A 88 9.45 7.19 14.34
CA ALA A 88 10.01 7.65 13.09
C ALA A 88 11.54 7.45 13.01
N LYS A 89 12.26 7.59 14.12
CA LYS A 89 13.72 7.36 14.22
C LYS A 89 14.08 5.88 14.13
N LYS A 90 13.24 4.99 14.68
CA LYS A 90 13.49 3.53 14.67
C LYS A 90 13.48 2.93 13.28
N LEU A 91 12.84 3.56 12.30
CA LEU A 91 12.82 3.21 10.86
C LEU A 91 12.79 1.69 10.58
N LEU A 92 11.95 0.95 11.29
CA LEU A 92 11.75 -0.47 11.02
C LEU A 92 10.75 -0.63 9.87
N PRO A 93 11.19 -1.00 8.66
CA PRO A 93 10.28 -1.17 7.55
C PRO A 93 9.51 -2.48 7.71
N LEU A 94 8.19 -2.40 7.84
CA LEU A 94 7.35 -3.60 7.79
C LEU A 94 7.33 -4.19 6.38
N VAL A 95 7.11 -3.32 5.38
CA VAL A 95 7.17 -3.72 3.96
C VAL A 95 8.62 -3.95 3.56
N GLY A 96 8.90 -5.10 2.97
CA GLY A 96 10.26 -5.56 2.65
C GLY A 96 10.90 -6.41 3.75
N ALA A 97 10.32 -6.49 4.95
CA ALA A 97 10.83 -7.33 6.02
C ALA A 97 10.65 -8.82 5.70
N ARG A 98 11.65 -9.63 6.03
CA ARG A 98 11.59 -11.09 5.95
C ARG A 98 10.79 -11.64 7.12
N VAL A 99 9.93 -12.63 6.86
CA VAL A 99 9.17 -13.32 7.89
C VAL A 99 9.74 -14.73 8.06
N ILE A 100 10.12 -15.06 9.30
CA ILE A 100 10.74 -16.35 9.67
C ILE A 100 9.99 -16.88 10.89
N THR A 101 9.70 -18.19 10.94
CA THR A 101 9.11 -18.81 12.14
C THR A 101 10.15 -18.94 13.25
N GLU A 102 9.69 -19.19 14.48
CA GLU A 102 10.53 -19.52 15.63
C GLU A 102 11.44 -20.73 15.36
N GLU A 103 11.01 -21.62 14.46
CA GLU A 103 11.77 -22.82 14.03
C GLU A 103 12.76 -22.53 12.88
N GLY A 104 12.89 -21.26 12.45
CA GLY A 104 13.80 -20.85 11.39
C GLY A 104 13.29 -21.05 9.96
N VAL A 105 12.02 -21.40 9.78
CA VAL A 105 11.40 -21.56 8.45
C VAL A 105 11.07 -20.18 7.85
N VAL A 106 11.59 -19.89 6.66
CA VAL A 106 11.31 -18.64 5.94
C VAL A 106 9.95 -18.72 5.28
N LEU A 107 9.00 -17.87 5.71
CA LEU A 107 7.66 -17.78 5.14
C LEU A 107 7.60 -16.88 3.89
N GLY A 108 8.45 -15.86 3.81
CA GLY A 108 8.50 -14.94 2.69
C GLY A 108 8.93 -13.54 3.10
N THR A 109 8.60 -12.56 2.26
CA THR A 109 8.87 -11.15 2.48
C THR A 109 7.54 -10.40 2.46
N VAL A 110 7.34 -9.48 3.38
CA VAL A 110 6.15 -8.63 3.43
C VAL A 110 6.13 -7.72 2.21
N GLU A 111 5.10 -7.82 1.40
CA GLU A 111 4.89 -6.96 0.22
C GLU A 111 3.95 -5.81 0.54
N ASP A 112 2.97 -6.06 1.40
CA ASP A 112 1.98 -5.07 1.83
C ASP A 112 1.31 -5.56 3.13
N PHE A 113 0.43 -4.74 3.70
CA PHE A 113 -0.38 -5.15 4.84
C PHE A 113 -1.80 -4.57 4.77
N PHE A 114 -2.70 -5.23 5.48
CA PHE A 114 -4.09 -4.83 5.63
C PHE A 114 -4.36 -4.44 7.07
N PHE A 115 -5.12 -3.38 7.26
CA PHE A 115 -5.43 -2.85 8.58
C PHE A 115 -6.90 -2.44 8.68
N ASP A 116 -7.41 -2.38 9.90
CA ASP A 116 -8.72 -1.84 10.21
C ASP A 116 -8.64 -0.31 10.21
N PRO A 117 -9.42 0.40 9.38
CA PRO A 117 -9.38 1.86 9.32
C PRO A 117 -9.92 2.54 10.59
N ARG A 118 -10.64 1.82 11.45
CA ARG A 118 -11.23 2.39 12.68
C ARG A 118 -10.19 2.64 13.77
N ASP A 119 -9.21 1.77 13.90
CA ASP A 119 -8.21 1.81 14.98
C ASP A 119 -6.75 1.73 14.49
N GLY A 120 -6.56 1.55 13.18
CA GLY A 120 -5.24 1.43 12.56
C GLY A 120 -4.55 0.09 12.78
N LYS A 121 -5.18 -0.90 13.45
CA LYS A 121 -4.56 -2.19 13.73
C LYS A 121 -4.31 -2.98 12.47
N ILE A 122 -3.09 -3.48 12.31
CA ILE A 122 -2.68 -4.36 11.24
C ILE A 122 -3.27 -5.74 11.52
N GLN A 123 -4.07 -6.24 10.59
CA GLN A 123 -4.77 -7.51 10.70
C GLN A 123 -4.10 -8.62 9.92
N GLU A 124 -3.58 -8.30 8.73
CA GLU A 124 -2.99 -9.28 7.82
C GLU A 124 -1.74 -8.70 7.14
N LEU A 125 -0.74 -9.54 6.94
CA LEU A 125 0.44 -9.26 6.14
C LEU A 125 0.33 -9.98 4.81
N GLU A 126 0.50 -9.28 3.70
CA GLU A 126 0.61 -9.87 2.37
C GLU A 126 2.07 -10.26 2.14
N LEU A 127 2.32 -11.56 1.97
CA LEU A 127 3.65 -12.09 1.78
C LEU A 127 3.88 -12.50 0.32
N LYS A 128 5.10 -12.24 -0.16
CA LYS A 128 5.66 -12.80 -1.37
C LYS A 128 6.76 -13.80 -0.98
N GLY A 129 6.66 -15.02 -1.44
CA GLY A 129 7.65 -16.06 -1.10
C GLY A 129 7.91 -17.02 -2.25
N LYS A 130 9.07 -17.69 -2.19
CA LYS A 130 9.43 -18.73 -3.18
C LYS A 130 8.63 -20.03 -3.00
N LEU A 131 8.20 -20.32 -1.76
CA LEU A 131 7.45 -21.53 -1.40
C LEU A 131 5.98 -21.49 -1.85
N TRP A 132 5.46 -20.29 -2.11
CA TRP A 132 4.06 -20.07 -2.44
C TRP A 132 3.96 -19.35 -3.77
N GLN A 133 3.43 -20.02 -4.79
CA GLN A 133 3.11 -19.32 -6.05
C GLN A 133 1.96 -18.34 -5.80
N GLY A 134 2.24 -17.04 -5.81
CA GLY A 134 1.27 -15.97 -5.63
C GLY A 134 1.37 -15.24 -4.27
N HIS A 135 0.42 -14.34 -4.05
CA HIS A 135 0.31 -13.56 -2.82
C HIS A 135 -0.41 -14.37 -1.74
N THR A 136 0.18 -14.45 -0.58
CA THR A 136 -0.40 -15.13 0.59
C THR A 136 -0.66 -14.12 1.69
N LEU A 137 -1.70 -14.37 2.49
CA LEU A 137 -2.06 -13.57 3.64
C LEU A 137 -1.69 -14.33 4.91
N LEU A 138 -0.94 -13.67 5.78
CA LEU A 138 -0.58 -14.14 7.10
C LEU A 138 -1.28 -13.27 8.15
N PRO A 139 -2.06 -13.83 9.08
CA PRO A 139 -2.65 -13.06 10.16
C PRO A 139 -1.57 -12.36 11.00
N ALA A 140 -1.69 -11.06 11.23
CA ALA A 140 -0.71 -10.29 11.99
C ALA A 140 -0.56 -10.78 13.44
N SER A 141 -1.61 -11.40 14.00
CA SER A 141 -1.60 -12.03 15.33
C SER A 141 -0.61 -13.20 15.49
N THR A 142 -0.11 -13.73 14.37
CA THR A 142 0.94 -14.77 14.37
C THR A 142 2.34 -14.19 14.56
N ILE A 143 2.52 -12.87 14.38
CA ILE A 143 3.81 -12.21 14.58
C ILE A 143 4.05 -12.07 16.08
N ARG A 144 5.17 -12.61 16.53
CA ARG A 144 5.63 -12.53 17.94
C ARG A 144 6.55 -11.34 18.15
N THR A 145 7.46 -11.11 17.20
CA THR A 145 8.47 -10.06 17.34
C THR A 145 8.73 -9.38 16.00
N CYS A 146 8.77 -8.06 16.03
CA CYS A 146 9.18 -7.23 14.91
C CYS A 146 10.61 -6.74 15.16
N GLY A 147 11.58 -7.42 14.56
CA GLY A 147 13.00 -7.08 14.64
C GLY A 147 13.43 -6.15 13.50
N ARG A 148 14.69 -5.69 13.59
CA ARG A 148 15.32 -4.87 12.55
C ARG A 148 15.55 -5.67 11.26
N ASP A 149 15.93 -6.92 11.38
CA ASP A 149 16.37 -7.73 10.25
C ASP A 149 15.30 -8.73 9.78
N ALA A 150 14.35 -9.08 10.66
CA ALA A 150 13.25 -9.98 10.35
C ALA A 150 12.07 -9.83 11.33
N LEU A 151 10.91 -10.29 10.87
CA LEU A 151 9.74 -10.55 11.70
C LEU A 151 9.75 -12.01 12.12
N ILE A 152 9.60 -12.27 13.41
CA ILE A 152 9.51 -13.63 13.93
C ILE A 152 8.03 -13.98 14.10
N ALA A 153 7.60 -15.01 13.40
CA ALA A 153 6.26 -15.56 13.50
C ALA A 153 6.28 -16.82 14.39
N LYS A 154 5.18 -17.10 15.03
CA LYS A 154 4.96 -18.31 15.82
C LYS A 154 5.09 -19.57 14.97
N ALA A 155 5.39 -20.69 15.61
CA ALA A 155 5.59 -21.98 14.91
C ALA A 155 4.38 -22.43 14.08
N GLU A 156 3.13 -22.13 14.56
CA GLU A 156 1.90 -22.47 13.85
C GLU A 156 1.58 -21.58 12.64
N ALA A 157 2.30 -20.48 12.44
CA ALA A 157 2.05 -19.50 11.38
C ALA A 157 1.92 -20.11 9.97
N PRO A 158 2.72 -21.12 9.56
CA PRO A 158 2.56 -21.74 8.24
C PRO A 158 1.18 -22.33 7.99
N ASN A 159 0.52 -22.86 9.04
CA ASN A 159 -0.80 -23.48 8.94
C ASN A 159 -1.93 -22.46 8.82
N LEU A 160 -1.67 -21.20 9.19
CA LEU A 160 -2.63 -20.09 9.16
C LEU A 160 -2.50 -19.23 7.90
N ILE A 161 -1.56 -19.53 7.03
CA ILE A 161 -1.38 -18.84 5.76
C ILE A 161 -2.57 -19.12 4.85
N GLN A 162 -3.22 -18.03 4.41
CA GLN A 162 -4.32 -18.10 3.46
C GLN A 162 -3.86 -17.70 2.06
N ARG A 163 -4.14 -18.52 1.07
CA ARG A 163 -3.94 -18.14 -0.34
C ARG A 163 -5.02 -17.17 -0.73
N ARG A 164 -4.66 -15.99 -1.21
CA ARG A 164 -5.61 -15.03 -1.76
C ARG A 164 -6.18 -15.58 -3.07
N ARG A 165 -7.36 -16.23 -3.02
CA ARG A 165 -8.12 -16.56 -4.22
C ARG A 165 -8.59 -15.25 -4.85
N GLY A 166 -8.06 -14.93 -6.04
CA GLY A 166 -8.55 -13.77 -6.80
C GLY A 166 -7.58 -12.61 -7.01
N ALA A 167 -6.28 -12.78 -6.80
CA ALA A 167 -5.37 -12.07 -7.67
C ALA A 167 -5.60 -12.70 -9.06
N LEU A 168 -6.32 -11.98 -9.95
CA LEU A 168 -6.25 -12.28 -11.36
C LEU A 168 -4.78 -12.53 -11.64
N SER A 169 -4.42 -13.78 -11.99
CA SER A 169 -3.15 -14.06 -12.58
C SER A 169 -3.07 -13.06 -13.73
N TRP A 170 -2.17 -12.07 -13.61
CA TRP A 170 -1.86 -11.22 -14.75
C TRP A 170 -1.64 -12.19 -15.92
N PRO A 171 -2.37 -12.05 -17.01
CA PRO A 171 -2.21 -12.96 -18.14
C PRO A 171 -0.72 -13.01 -18.42
N SER A 172 -0.18 -14.24 -18.60
CA SER A 172 1.21 -14.39 -19.02
C SER A 172 1.44 -13.43 -20.18
N TRP A 173 2.67 -12.87 -20.32
CA TRP A 173 2.98 -11.94 -21.41
C TRP A 173 2.50 -12.48 -22.78
N GLU A 174 2.46 -13.81 -22.96
CA GLU A 174 1.90 -14.51 -24.12
C GLU A 174 0.37 -14.35 -24.27
N ALA A 175 -0.37 -14.26 -23.16
CA ALA A 175 -1.81 -14.00 -23.21
C ALA A 175 -2.07 -12.49 -23.42
N ALA A 176 -1.20 -11.61 -22.92
CA ALA A 176 -1.27 -10.18 -23.16
C ALA A 176 -0.90 -9.83 -24.62
N SER A 177 0.10 -10.51 -25.22
CA SER A 177 0.45 -10.32 -26.63
C SER A 177 -0.67 -10.80 -27.56
N ARG A 178 -1.33 -11.93 -27.25
CA ARG A 178 -2.53 -12.39 -28.01
C ARG A 178 -3.73 -11.45 -27.87
N ALA A 179 -3.89 -10.77 -26.73
CA ALA A 179 -4.93 -9.77 -26.57
C ALA A 179 -4.65 -8.51 -27.39
N THR A 180 -3.38 -8.05 -27.43
CA THR A 180 -2.95 -6.89 -28.25
C THR A 180 -3.08 -7.15 -29.74
N GLU A 181 -2.80 -8.38 -30.22
CA GLU A 181 -3.03 -8.74 -31.63
C GLU A 181 -4.52 -8.71 -32.01
N LYS A 182 -5.41 -9.23 -31.14
CA LYS A 182 -6.87 -9.14 -31.34
C LYS A 182 -7.38 -7.70 -31.33
N TRP A 183 -6.82 -6.85 -30.45
CA TRP A 183 -7.15 -5.42 -30.40
C TRP A 183 -6.66 -4.68 -31.65
N GLY A 184 -5.44 -4.96 -32.11
CA GLY A 184 -4.88 -4.40 -33.34
C GLY A 184 -5.72 -4.72 -34.57
N GLN A 185 -6.23 -5.96 -34.69
CA GLN A 185 -7.12 -6.38 -35.77
C GLN A 185 -8.50 -5.73 -35.69
N SER A 186 -9.02 -5.51 -34.48
CA SER A 186 -10.30 -4.83 -34.29
C SER A 186 -10.21 -3.34 -34.60
N LEU A 187 -9.14 -2.67 -34.17
CA LEU A 187 -8.86 -1.26 -34.50
C LEU A 187 -8.67 -1.06 -36.00
N ASN A 188 -7.93 -1.94 -36.67
CA ASN A 188 -7.72 -1.85 -38.11
C ASN A 188 -9.01 -2.05 -38.92
N ARG A 189 -9.96 -2.85 -38.40
CA ARG A 189 -11.31 -3.04 -38.96
C ARG A 189 -12.20 -1.81 -38.75
N TYR A 190 -12.03 -1.12 -37.60
CA TYR A 190 -12.77 0.10 -37.28
C TYR A 190 -12.27 1.30 -38.10
N LEU A 191 -10.95 1.45 -38.26
CA LEU A 191 -10.32 2.51 -39.04
C LEU A 191 -10.63 2.39 -40.54
N LYS A 192 -10.78 1.16 -41.07
CA LYS A 192 -11.20 0.94 -42.45
C LYS A 192 -12.68 1.30 -42.76
N ARG A 193 -13.49 1.53 -41.74
CA ARG A 193 -14.92 1.91 -41.85
C ARG A 193 -15.18 3.42 -41.71
N LEU A 194 -14.15 4.21 -41.41
CA LEU A 194 -14.30 5.67 -41.32
C LEU A 194 -14.05 6.28 -42.73
N PRO A 195 -15.05 6.89 -43.39
CA PRO A 195 -14.84 7.59 -44.65
C PRO A 195 -14.11 8.91 -44.35
N GLY A 196 -12.87 9.07 -44.87
CA GLY A 196 -12.22 10.39 -44.88
C GLY A 196 -10.78 10.51 -44.35
N LEU A 197 -10.08 9.44 -44.01
CA LEU A 197 -8.66 9.53 -43.65
C LEU A 197 -7.77 9.18 -44.85
N SER A 198 -7.16 10.21 -45.41
CA SER A 198 -6.19 10.13 -46.51
C SER A 198 -4.89 9.38 -46.10
N GLN A 199 -4.34 8.62 -47.03
CA GLN A 199 -3.19 7.71 -46.93
C GLN A 199 -1.84 8.37 -46.59
N LYS A 200 -1.73 9.48 -45.87
CA LYS A 200 -0.48 10.21 -45.64
C LYS A 200 0.23 9.98 -44.32
N ASP A 201 -0.41 9.28 -43.37
CA ASP A 201 0.21 9.05 -42.05
C ASP A 201 0.42 7.56 -41.78
N LYS A 202 1.39 6.94 -42.44
CA LYS A 202 1.93 5.64 -42.04
C LYS A 202 2.93 5.85 -40.90
N PRO A 203 2.72 5.25 -39.71
CA PRO A 203 3.75 5.26 -38.67
C PRO A 203 4.97 4.44 -39.13
N LEU A 204 6.16 4.99 -38.86
CA LEU A 204 7.47 4.37 -39.10
C LEU A 204 7.56 3.03 -38.33
N LYS A 205 8.05 2.00 -39.04
CA LYS A 205 8.39 0.73 -38.42
C LYS A 205 9.57 0.92 -37.48
N PRO A 206 9.54 0.34 -36.26
CA PRO A 206 10.73 0.29 -35.42
C PRO A 206 11.72 -0.73 -36.00
N ASN A 207 12.99 -0.35 -36.01
CA ASN A 207 14.15 -1.23 -36.27
C ASN A 207 14.28 -2.23 -35.11
#